data_d380072ba64d02ba35394ac4ce9d95a1
#
_entry.id   d380072ba64d02ba35394ac4ce9d95a1
#
_cell.length_a   1.000
_cell.length_b   1.000
_cell.length_c   1.000
_cell.angle_alpha   90.00
_cell.angle_beta   90.00
_cell.angle_gamma   90.00
#
_symmetry.space_group_name_H-M   'P 1'
#
loop_
_entity.id
_entity.type
_entity.pdbx_description
1 polymer ?
#
loop_
_entity_poly.entity_id
_entity_poly.type
_entity_poly.pdbx_seq_one_letter_code
_entity_poly.pdbx_strand_id
1 'polypeptide(L)'
;VIKNNAGRKDKTLWTENEVGERPVFREFGSSFDEAEWVVRDIVKKGGPWKDYAILYRTNAQSRLFEEKCIAYNLPYRLVGGVNFYQRKEIKDILCYLKTIANGRDDLAVQRIINVPKRGIGAMSVARVNMFAMENDMSFYEALERVQAVPGIGKAALKIGVFTDQIGEFRKMLREEKTIKDVIEAVLEKTGYREELKEEGEVEAESRLENIEELINKAVSYWESADEPSLSEFLEEVALVADIDSMDESEDRIILMTLHSAKGLEFPYVYLVGMEDGLFPSMMSLMEGPEALEEERRLCYVGITRAEKRLTLTAAKSRMVKGEMQYARTSRFINEIPDVCLERPDQDDSKSGWRKTADAYKDLAEEAGLPWAKSADASGKAEGGHSGRFKDRPSGVSLFGQKSDAYKSPYASKTSGTPSSTPAFGKAFTVEKPKNLDYSEGDRVHHMRFGDGTVKAITDGG
;
A
#
# COMPACT_ATOMS: atom_id res chain seq x y z
N VAL A 1 -0.97 -19.33 -24.45
CA VAL A 1 -2.02 -18.70 -23.64
C VAL A 1 -3.18 -18.24 -24.53
N ILE A 2 -3.06 -17.17 -25.28
CA ILE A 2 -4.19 -16.55 -26.01
C ILE A 2 -4.89 -17.47 -27.09
N LYS A 3 -4.21 -18.51 -27.54
CA LYS A 3 -4.80 -19.50 -28.49
C LYS A 3 -5.98 -20.27 -27.89
N ASN A 4 -6.11 -20.30 -26.57
CA ASN A 4 -7.17 -21.01 -25.87
C ASN A 4 -8.49 -20.23 -25.79
N ASN A 5 -8.53 -18.99 -26.29
CA ASN A 5 -9.76 -18.20 -26.40
C ASN A 5 -10.57 -18.61 -27.66
N ALA A 6 -11.85 -18.93 -27.46
CA ALA A 6 -12.75 -19.30 -28.55
C ALA A 6 -13.13 -18.08 -29.42
N GLY A 7 -13.36 -16.91 -28.78
CA GLY A 7 -13.71 -15.65 -29.45
C GLY A 7 -12.55 -14.85 -30.02
N ARG A 8 -11.40 -15.48 -30.30
CA ARG A 8 -10.20 -14.81 -30.78
C ARG A 8 -10.32 -14.33 -32.20
N LYS A 9 -9.93 -13.08 -32.48
CA LYS A 9 -9.58 -12.62 -33.82
C LYS A 9 -8.17 -13.08 -34.17
N ASP A 10 -7.96 -13.71 -35.30
CA ASP A 10 -6.61 -14.11 -35.73
C ASP A 10 -5.74 -12.88 -35.94
N LYS A 11 -4.75 -12.74 -35.05
CA LYS A 11 -3.74 -11.72 -35.13
C LYS A 11 -2.39 -12.36 -34.84
N THR A 12 -1.46 -12.24 -35.76
CA THR A 12 -0.07 -12.68 -35.56
C THR A 12 0.73 -11.50 -35.01
N LEU A 13 1.31 -11.69 -33.86
CA LEU A 13 2.31 -10.74 -33.35
C LEU A 13 3.61 -10.97 -34.13
N TRP A 14 4.26 -9.88 -34.39
CA TRP A 14 5.61 -9.86 -34.96
C TRP A 14 6.44 -8.85 -34.19
N THR A 15 7.74 -9.02 -34.21
CA THR A 15 8.72 -8.12 -33.59
C THR A 15 9.97 -8.07 -34.47
N GLU A 16 10.64 -6.94 -34.44
CA GLU A 16 11.97 -6.75 -35.04
C GLU A 16 13.09 -7.04 -34.04
N ASN A 17 12.73 -7.26 -32.76
CA ASN A 17 13.69 -7.58 -31.71
C ASN A 17 14.34 -8.95 -31.96
N GLU A 18 15.59 -9.08 -31.55
CA GLU A 18 16.30 -10.36 -31.52
C GLU A 18 15.60 -11.37 -30.59
N VAL A 19 15.91 -12.65 -30.79
CA VAL A 19 15.40 -13.71 -29.92
C VAL A 19 15.97 -13.51 -28.52
N GLY A 20 15.10 -13.20 -27.54
CA GLY A 20 15.45 -13.00 -26.15
C GLY A 20 15.58 -14.31 -25.36
N GLU A 21 15.81 -14.16 -24.07
CA GLU A 21 15.80 -15.27 -23.12
C GLU A 21 14.41 -15.90 -22.99
N ARG A 22 14.35 -17.19 -22.63
CA ARG A 22 13.06 -17.82 -22.36
C ARG A 22 12.42 -17.19 -21.13
N PRO A 23 11.09 -17.02 -21.10
CA PRO A 23 10.38 -16.66 -19.89
C PRO A 23 10.70 -17.63 -18.75
N VAL A 24 10.91 -17.09 -17.56
CA VAL A 24 11.21 -17.89 -16.35
C VAL A 24 9.97 -17.94 -15.48
N PHE A 25 9.62 -19.11 -14.95
CA PHE A 25 8.59 -19.27 -13.93
C PHE A 25 9.21 -19.73 -12.61
N ARG A 26 8.83 -19.06 -11.52
CA ARG A 26 9.23 -19.44 -10.16
C ARG A 26 8.02 -19.48 -9.24
N GLU A 27 8.01 -20.47 -8.35
CA GLU A 27 6.98 -20.64 -7.35
C GLU A 27 7.60 -20.55 -5.94
N PHE A 28 6.99 -19.79 -5.05
CA PHE A 28 7.50 -19.50 -3.71
C PHE A 28 6.60 -20.12 -2.63
N GLY A 29 7.13 -20.28 -1.41
CA GLY A 29 6.37 -20.79 -0.27
C GLY A 29 5.24 -19.86 0.13
N SER A 30 5.52 -18.55 0.14
CA SER A 30 4.56 -17.52 0.50
C SER A 30 4.66 -16.28 -0.40
N SER A 31 3.64 -15.41 -0.35
CA SER A 31 3.66 -14.10 -1.03
C SER A 31 4.74 -13.16 -0.49
N PHE A 32 5.17 -13.33 0.75
CA PHE A 32 6.29 -12.59 1.32
C PHE A 32 7.61 -13.01 0.68
N ASP A 33 7.82 -14.34 0.49
CA ASP A 33 9.01 -14.87 -0.18
C ASP A 33 9.04 -14.45 -1.65
N GLU A 34 7.89 -14.42 -2.32
CA GLU A 34 7.72 -13.92 -3.69
C GLU A 34 8.20 -12.48 -3.81
N ALA A 35 7.65 -11.57 -2.99
CA ALA A 35 7.97 -10.15 -3.03
C ALA A 35 9.44 -9.90 -2.66
N GLU A 36 9.95 -10.58 -1.64
CA GLU A 36 11.34 -10.53 -1.20
C GLU A 36 12.28 -10.93 -2.34
N TRP A 37 12.00 -12.07 -2.97
CA TRP A 37 12.85 -12.59 -4.05
C TRP A 37 12.84 -11.66 -5.27
N VAL A 38 11.68 -11.17 -5.68
CA VAL A 38 11.54 -10.28 -6.86
C VAL A 38 12.36 -9.02 -6.66
N VAL A 39 12.22 -8.35 -5.52
CA VAL A 39 12.95 -7.10 -5.25
C VAL A 39 14.46 -7.36 -5.15
N ARG A 40 14.88 -8.42 -4.47
CA ARG A 40 16.29 -8.81 -4.42
C ARG A 40 16.89 -9.18 -5.77
N ASP A 41 16.14 -9.86 -6.62
CA ASP A 41 16.60 -10.21 -7.97
C ASP A 41 16.83 -8.95 -8.82
N ILE A 42 15.94 -7.94 -8.69
CA ILE A 42 16.10 -6.63 -9.33
C ILE A 42 17.36 -5.94 -8.80
N VAL A 43 17.51 -5.81 -7.48
CA VAL A 43 18.68 -5.18 -6.84
C VAL A 43 19.98 -5.87 -7.26
N LYS A 44 20.01 -7.21 -7.28
CA LYS A 44 21.17 -8.00 -7.70
C LYS A 44 21.56 -7.78 -9.16
N LYS A 45 20.58 -7.59 -10.05
CA LYS A 45 20.81 -7.32 -11.48
C LYS A 45 21.33 -5.91 -11.74
N GLY A 46 20.97 -4.97 -10.90
CA GLY A 46 21.37 -3.57 -11.00
C GLY A 46 20.55 -2.78 -12.04
N GLY A 47 20.69 -1.45 -12.00
CA GLY A 47 19.93 -0.51 -12.83
C GLY A 47 20.52 -0.23 -14.19
N PRO A 48 19.82 0.48 -15.12
CA PRO A 48 18.80 1.53 -14.80
C PRO A 48 17.49 0.95 -14.29
N TRP A 49 16.98 1.51 -13.18
CA TRP A 49 15.79 1.01 -12.52
C TRP A 49 14.51 1.16 -13.37
N LYS A 50 14.45 2.22 -14.19
CA LYS A 50 13.33 2.46 -15.13
C LYS A 50 13.10 1.35 -16.16
N ASP A 51 14.07 0.46 -16.35
CA ASP A 51 13.97 -0.68 -17.26
C ASP A 51 13.18 -1.84 -16.67
N TYR A 52 12.85 -1.79 -15.38
CA TYR A 52 12.14 -2.84 -14.65
C TYR A 52 10.70 -2.46 -14.37
N ALA A 53 9.78 -3.41 -14.61
CA ALA A 53 8.39 -3.29 -14.22
C ALA A 53 7.93 -4.53 -13.44
N ILE A 54 7.21 -4.28 -12.33
CA ILE A 54 6.45 -5.30 -11.59
C ILE A 54 4.99 -5.10 -11.92
N LEU A 55 4.39 -6.11 -12.58
CA LEU A 55 3.01 -6.10 -13.01
C LEU A 55 2.18 -7.04 -12.14
N TYR A 56 1.05 -6.57 -11.66
CA TYR A 56 0.14 -7.33 -10.81
C TYR A 56 -1.32 -7.15 -11.23
N ARG A 57 -2.21 -8.04 -10.75
CA ARG A 57 -3.64 -8.03 -11.14
C ARG A 57 -4.44 -6.96 -10.41
N THR A 58 -4.25 -6.80 -9.10
CA THR A 58 -4.98 -5.86 -8.27
C THR A 58 -4.06 -4.88 -7.56
N ASN A 59 -4.55 -3.67 -7.27
CA ASN A 59 -3.78 -2.65 -6.57
C ASN A 59 -3.34 -3.09 -5.17
N ALA A 60 -4.12 -3.94 -4.50
CA ALA A 60 -3.81 -4.46 -3.17
C ALA A 60 -2.46 -5.18 -3.13
N GLN A 61 -2.10 -5.89 -4.20
CA GLN A 61 -0.82 -6.61 -4.29
C GLN A 61 0.41 -5.69 -4.18
N SER A 62 0.29 -4.39 -4.49
CA SER A 62 1.45 -3.48 -4.48
C SER A 62 2.10 -3.34 -3.11
N ARG A 63 1.33 -3.43 -2.01
CA ARG A 63 1.81 -3.19 -0.65
C ARG A 63 3.09 -3.96 -0.31
N LEU A 64 3.10 -5.27 -0.54
CA LEU A 64 4.28 -6.10 -0.22
C LEU A 64 5.51 -5.67 -1.04
N PHE A 65 5.32 -5.32 -2.31
CA PHE A 65 6.42 -4.84 -3.16
C PHE A 65 6.87 -3.45 -2.77
N GLU A 66 5.96 -2.53 -2.43
CA GLU A 66 6.28 -1.20 -1.90
C GLU A 66 7.12 -1.30 -0.62
N GLU A 67 6.68 -2.09 0.37
CA GLU A 67 7.41 -2.32 1.62
C GLU A 67 8.81 -2.94 1.38
N LYS A 68 8.93 -3.89 0.43
CA LYS A 68 10.22 -4.48 0.09
C LYS A 68 11.11 -3.51 -0.67
N CYS A 69 10.59 -2.69 -1.58
CA CYS A 69 11.36 -1.64 -2.23
C CYS A 69 11.94 -0.66 -1.21
N ILE A 70 11.15 -0.23 -0.24
CA ILE A 70 11.61 0.63 0.87
C ILE A 70 12.71 -0.07 1.68
N ALA A 71 12.50 -1.34 2.08
CA ALA A 71 13.47 -2.09 2.87
C ALA A 71 14.82 -2.28 2.17
N TYR A 72 14.83 -2.38 0.84
CA TYR A 72 16.04 -2.51 0.03
C TYR A 72 16.55 -1.19 -0.56
N ASN A 73 16.00 -0.04 -0.16
CA ASN A 73 16.31 1.28 -0.74
C ASN A 73 16.22 1.30 -2.27
N LEU A 74 15.27 0.56 -2.84
CA LEU A 74 15.04 0.48 -4.27
C LEU A 74 13.98 1.53 -4.67
N PRO A 75 14.36 2.58 -5.40
CA PRO A 75 13.41 3.62 -5.80
C PRO A 75 12.31 3.03 -6.68
N TYR A 76 11.07 3.37 -6.40
CA TYR A 76 9.93 2.88 -7.17
C TYR A 76 8.89 3.97 -7.47
N ARG A 77 8.04 3.70 -8.43
CA ARG A 77 6.91 4.54 -8.80
C ARG A 77 5.69 3.70 -9.11
N LEU A 78 4.58 4.03 -8.47
CA LEU A 78 3.27 3.50 -8.88
C LEU A 78 2.72 4.26 -10.08
N VAL A 79 2.19 3.51 -11.05
CA VAL A 79 1.51 4.07 -12.22
C VAL A 79 0.03 3.71 -12.17
N GLY A 80 -0.82 4.73 -12.25
CA GLY A 80 -2.27 4.56 -12.21
C GLY A 80 -2.87 4.46 -10.80
N GLY A 81 -2.11 4.80 -9.77
CA GLY A 81 -2.55 4.78 -8.38
C GLY A 81 -1.72 5.69 -7.50
N VAL A 82 -1.98 5.63 -6.20
CA VAL A 82 -1.18 6.26 -5.14
C VAL A 82 -0.61 5.18 -4.23
N ASN A 83 0.49 5.49 -3.56
CA ASN A 83 1.16 4.59 -2.63
C ASN A 83 0.19 4.05 -1.58
N PHE A 84 0.40 2.83 -1.12
CA PHE A 84 -0.57 2.09 -0.31
C PHE A 84 -1.07 2.89 0.90
N TYR A 85 -0.15 3.44 1.70
CA TYR A 85 -0.50 4.20 2.90
C TYR A 85 -1.08 5.60 2.62
N GLN A 86 -1.06 6.05 1.36
CA GLN A 86 -1.67 7.32 0.93
C GLN A 86 -3.11 7.16 0.44
N ARG A 87 -3.60 5.92 0.25
CA ARG A 87 -4.97 5.65 -0.21
C ARG A 87 -5.99 6.15 0.81
N LYS A 88 -7.13 6.67 0.30
CA LYS A 88 -8.18 7.29 1.12
C LYS A 88 -8.66 6.36 2.24
N GLU A 89 -9.05 5.13 1.88
CA GLU A 89 -9.57 4.11 2.78
C GLU A 89 -8.55 3.68 3.83
N ILE A 90 -7.27 3.59 3.45
CA ILE A 90 -6.19 3.24 4.38
C ILE A 90 -5.96 4.37 5.38
N LYS A 91 -5.90 5.63 4.90
CA LYS A 91 -5.80 6.80 5.78
C LYS A 91 -6.99 6.90 6.73
N ASP A 92 -8.20 6.59 6.26
CA ASP A 92 -9.40 6.64 7.09
C ASP A 92 -9.29 5.61 8.24
N ILE A 93 -8.95 4.36 7.94
CA ILE A 93 -8.78 3.31 8.97
C ILE A 93 -7.61 3.65 9.91
N LEU A 94 -6.46 4.10 9.40
CA LEU A 94 -5.34 4.52 10.24
C LEU A 94 -5.71 5.69 11.17
N CYS A 95 -6.52 6.65 10.71
CA CYS A 95 -7.01 7.73 11.56
C CYS A 95 -7.97 7.21 12.66
N TYR A 96 -8.79 6.19 12.38
CA TYR A 96 -9.55 5.49 13.40
C TYR A 96 -8.62 4.86 14.44
N LEU A 97 -7.62 4.10 14.00
CA LEU A 97 -6.68 3.44 14.88
C LEU A 97 -5.88 4.45 15.74
N LYS A 98 -5.42 5.56 15.17
CA LYS A 98 -4.78 6.66 15.90
C LYS A 98 -5.70 7.27 16.96
N THR A 99 -6.96 7.51 16.61
CA THR A 99 -7.96 8.04 17.55
C THR A 99 -8.24 7.05 18.68
N ILE A 100 -8.31 5.77 18.37
CA ILE A 100 -8.50 4.69 19.36
C ILE A 100 -7.28 4.60 20.29
N ALA A 101 -6.06 4.69 19.77
CA ALA A 101 -4.85 4.59 20.55
C ALA A 101 -4.78 5.67 21.66
N ASN A 102 -4.95 6.93 21.30
CA ASN A 102 -4.80 8.03 22.28
C ASN A 102 -5.70 9.25 22.07
N GLY A 103 -6.27 9.46 20.87
CA GLY A 103 -7.13 10.60 20.54
C GLY A 103 -6.44 11.98 20.57
N ARG A 104 -5.09 12.02 20.55
CA ARG A 104 -4.32 13.29 20.60
C ARG A 104 -4.02 13.89 19.23
N ASP A 105 -4.16 13.11 18.17
CA ASP A 105 -4.02 13.58 16.79
C ASP A 105 -5.33 14.21 16.34
N ASP A 106 -5.48 15.51 16.55
CA ASP A 106 -6.69 16.26 16.22
C ASP A 106 -7.04 16.16 14.73
N LEU A 107 -6.04 16.09 13.84
CA LEU A 107 -6.26 15.93 12.42
C LEU A 107 -6.85 14.55 12.09
N ALA A 108 -6.38 13.50 12.76
CA ALA A 108 -6.95 12.17 12.62
C ALA A 108 -8.40 12.12 13.08
N VAL A 109 -8.71 12.71 14.23
CA VAL A 109 -10.09 12.76 14.77
C VAL A 109 -11.00 13.55 13.84
N GLN A 110 -10.57 14.72 13.37
CA GLN A 110 -11.35 15.56 12.45
C GLN A 110 -11.59 14.90 11.11
N ARG A 111 -10.66 14.07 10.63
CA ARG A 111 -10.83 13.31 9.41
C ARG A 111 -11.98 12.30 9.54
N ILE A 112 -12.05 11.56 10.64
CA ILE A 112 -12.99 10.43 10.77
C ILE A 112 -14.34 10.79 11.42
N ILE A 113 -14.46 11.95 12.05
CA ILE A 113 -15.69 12.32 12.77
C ILE A 113 -16.95 12.23 11.89
N ASN A 114 -16.77 12.40 10.58
CA ASN A 114 -17.86 12.35 9.59
C ASN A 114 -17.56 11.36 8.45
N VAL A 115 -16.75 10.37 8.71
CA VAL A 115 -16.43 9.24 7.82
C VAL A 115 -16.61 7.95 8.62
N PRO A 116 -17.63 7.13 8.37
CA PRO A 116 -18.78 7.35 7.46
C PRO A 116 -19.60 8.59 7.79
N LYS A 117 -20.40 9.03 6.81
CA LYS A 117 -21.18 10.25 6.90
C LYS A 117 -22.20 10.23 8.05
N ARG A 118 -21.94 11.00 9.11
CA ARG A 118 -22.81 11.10 10.31
C ARG A 118 -23.70 12.35 10.30
N GLY A 119 -23.51 13.24 9.32
CA GLY A 119 -24.22 14.51 9.26
C GLY A 119 -23.84 15.46 10.40
N ILE A 120 -22.57 15.42 10.83
CA ILE A 120 -21.96 16.41 11.71
C ILE A 120 -21.44 17.53 10.83
N GLY A 121 -22.12 18.68 10.84
CA GLY A 121 -21.76 19.79 9.96
C GLY A 121 -20.48 20.51 10.36
N ALA A 122 -19.83 21.18 9.39
CA ALA A 122 -18.60 21.94 9.60
C ALA A 122 -18.69 22.98 10.73
N MET A 123 -19.86 23.61 10.91
CA MET A 123 -20.11 24.56 12.01
C MET A 123 -20.05 23.89 13.38
N SER A 124 -20.47 22.63 13.50
CA SER A 124 -20.39 21.89 14.77
C SER A 124 -18.94 21.53 15.07
N VAL A 125 -18.17 21.10 14.06
CA VAL A 125 -16.73 20.84 14.18
C VAL A 125 -15.98 22.11 14.59
N ALA A 126 -16.30 23.26 13.97
CA ALA A 126 -15.69 24.55 14.31
C ALA A 126 -15.98 24.96 15.77
N ARG A 127 -17.21 24.74 16.28
CA ARG A 127 -17.56 25.03 17.68
C ARG A 127 -16.80 24.15 18.66
N VAL A 128 -16.67 22.87 18.37
CA VAL A 128 -15.85 21.95 19.18
C VAL A 128 -14.39 22.38 19.19
N ASN A 129 -13.82 22.75 18.02
CA ASN A 129 -12.47 23.28 17.95
C ASN A 129 -12.25 24.52 18.81
N MET A 130 -13.18 25.50 18.71
CA MET A 130 -13.11 26.71 19.53
C MET A 130 -13.14 26.36 21.03
N PHE A 131 -14.06 25.51 21.44
CA PHE A 131 -14.17 25.05 22.81
C PHE A 131 -12.90 24.32 23.29
N ALA A 132 -12.30 23.49 22.44
CA ALA A 132 -11.03 22.80 22.73
C ALA A 132 -9.90 23.82 22.97
N MET A 133 -9.76 24.82 22.08
CA MET A 133 -8.74 25.87 22.20
C MET A 133 -8.95 26.75 23.43
N GLU A 134 -10.17 27.13 23.73
CA GLU A 134 -10.51 27.98 24.91
C GLU A 134 -10.23 27.27 26.25
N ASN A 135 -10.24 25.95 26.26
CA ASN A 135 -10.09 25.16 27.48
C ASN A 135 -8.77 24.36 27.53
N ASP A 136 -7.83 24.63 26.59
CA ASP A 136 -6.51 23.96 26.52
C ASP A 136 -6.60 22.42 26.54
N MET A 137 -7.48 21.87 25.70
CA MET A 137 -7.70 20.44 25.57
C MET A 137 -7.64 19.99 24.12
N SER A 138 -7.43 18.69 23.87
CA SER A 138 -7.49 18.12 22.54
C SER A 138 -8.90 18.19 21.95
N PHE A 139 -8.98 18.11 20.62
CA PHE A 139 -10.28 18.06 19.94
C PHE A 139 -11.13 16.87 20.42
N TYR A 140 -10.50 15.69 20.64
CA TYR A 140 -11.21 14.50 21.12
C TYR A 140 -11.73 14.69 22.56
N GLU A 141 -10.95 15.28 23.46
CA GLU A 141 -11.42 15.60 24.83
C GLU A 141 -12.60 16.56 24.83
N ALA A 142 -12.62 17.51 23.88
CA ALA A 142 -13.76 18.40 23.69
C ALA A 142 -15.00 17.67 23.15
N LEU A 143 -14.81 16.64 22.29
CA LEU A 143 -15.91 15.78 21.84
C LEU A 143 -16.51 14.97 22.98
N GLU A 144 -15.68 14.43 23.90
CA GLU A 144 -16.17 13.72 25.09
C GLU A 144 -16.98 14.65 26.03
N ARG A 145 -16.69 15.95 25.99
CA ARG A 145 -17.40 16.99 26.75
C ARG A 145 -18.42 17.77 25.91
N VAL A 146 -18.92 17.16 24.84
CA VAL A 146 -19.73 17.84 23.83
C VAL A 146 -20.97 18.58 24.39
N GLN A 147 -21.53 18.10 25.53
CA GLN A 147 -22.65 18.75 26.20
C GLN A 147 -22.29 20.14 26.76
N ALA A 148 -21.01 20.40 27.03
CA ALA A 148 -20.52 21.70 27.50
C ALA A 148 -20.22 22.67 26.36
N VAL A 149 -20.21 22.23 25.09
CA VAL A 149 -19.90 23.07 23.92
C VAL A 149 -21.04 24.03 23.64
N PRO A 150 -20.84 25.36 23.67
CA PRO A 150 -21.89 26.32 23.43
C PRO A 150 -22.50 26.22 22.03
N GLY A 151 -23.82 26.15 21.96
CA GLY A 151 -24.55 26.17 20.69
C GLY A 151 -24.40 24.92 19.81
N ILE A 152 -23.94 23.79 20.34
CA ILE A 152 -23.72 22.53 19.61
C ILE A 152 -25.06 21.91 19.12
N GLY A 153 -26.14 22.11 19.87
CA GLY A 153 -27.49 21.69 19.49
C GLY A 153 -27.62 20.18 19.24
N LYS A 154 -28.34 19.82 18.18
CA LYS A 154 -28.62 18.42 17.83
C LYS A 154 -27.37 17.62 17.44
N ALA A 155 -26.27 18.29 17.11
CA ALA A 155 -25.03 17.61 16.78
C ALA A 155 -24.43 16.88 17.99
N ALA A 156 -24.73 17.29 19.22
CA ALA A 156 -24.26 16.63 20.43
C ALA A 156 -24.61 15.14 20.48
N LEU A 157 -25.81 14.76 20.08
CA LEU A 157 -26.20 13.33 20.05
C LEU A 157 -25.37 12.51 19.06
N LYS A 158 -25.11 13.07 17.86
CA LYS A 158 -24.32 12.38 16.84
C LYS A 158 -22.85 12.27 17.23
N ILE A 159 -22.32 13.31 17.86
CA ILE A 159 -20.96 13.30 18.43
C ILE A 159 -20.88 12.29 19.58
N GLY A 160 -21.89 12.21 20.45
CA GLY A 160 -21.95 11.22 21.50
C GLY A 160 -21.89 9.79 20.97
N VAL A 161 -22.64 9.48 19.92
CA VAL A 161 -22.55 8.14 19.27
C VAL A 161 -21.14 7.86 18.76
N PHE A 162 -20.46 8.84 18.17
CA PHE A 162 -19.08 8.68 17.71
C PHE A 162 -18.13 8.42 18.88
N THR A 163 -18.19 9.21 19.96
CA THR A 163 -17.31 9.02 21.12
C THR A 163 -17.58 7.69 21.83
N ASP A 164 -18.84 7.25 21.92
CA ASP A 164 -19.22 5.95 22.47
C ASP A 164 -18.62 4.80 21.67
N GLN A 165 -18.69 4.85 20.33
CA GLN A 165 -18.05 3.87 19.44
C GLN A 165 -16.53 3.81 19.65
N ILE A 166 -15.84 4.95 19.71
CA ILE A 166 -14.39 4.97 20.01
C ILE A 166 -14.11 4.36 21.39
N GLY A 167 -14.96 4.65 22.39
CA GLY A 167 -14.88 4.06 23.72
C GLY A 167 -15.02 2.52 23.72
N GLU A 168 -15.94 1.97 22.90
CA GLU A 168 -16.07 0.53 22.71
C GLU A 168 -14.82 -0.08 22.07
N PHE A 169 -14.26 0.54 21.01
CA PHE A 169 -13.05 0.04 20.37
C PHE A 169 -11.83 0.07 21.33
N ARG A 170 -11.69 1.12 22.14
CA ARG A 170 -10.69 1.17 23.22
C ARG A 170 -10.87 0.06 24.25
N LYS A 171 -12.12 -0.29 24.56
CA LYS A 171 -12.42 -1.40 25.47
C LYS A 171 -11.97 -2.73 24.86
N MET A 172 -12.18 -2.97 23.56
CA MET A 172 -11.74 -4.19 22.89
C MET A 172 -10.21 -4.39 23.05
N LEU A 173 -9.41 -3.34 22.88
CA LEU A 173 -7.95 -3.42 23.09
C LEU A 173 -7.58 -3.78 24.54
N ARG A 174 -8.32 -3.26 25.53
CA ARG A 174 -8.11 -3.63 26.93
C ARG A 174 -8.52 -5.06 27.27
N GLU A 175 -9.40 -5.64 26.46
CA GLU A 175 -9.83 -7.04 26.53
C GLU A 175 -8.98 -7.98 25.67
N GLU A 176 -7.76 -7.54 25.33
CA GLU A 176 -6.76 -8.31 24.56
C GLU A 176 -7.22 -8.73 23.16
N LYS A 177 -8.16 -7.99 22.56
CA LYS A 177 -8.50 -8.16 21.15
C LYS A 177 -7.38 -7.67 20.24
N THR A 178 -7.19 -8.36 19.12
CA THR A 178 -6.15 -8.01 18.16
C THR A 178 -6.47 -6.73 17.38
N ILE A 179 -5.46 -6.14 16.74
CA ILE A 179 -5.65 -4.99 15.83
C ILE A 179 -6.62 -5.37 14.68
N LYS A 180 -6.55 -6.61 14.18
CA LYS A 180 -7.50 -7.14 13.20
C LYS A 180 -8.93 -7.03 13.71
N ASP A 181 -9.21 -7.54 14.92
CA ASP A 181 -10.56 -7.49 15.51
C ASP A 181 -11.08 -6.04 15.61
N VAL A 182 -10.20 -5.10 15.94
CA VAL A 182 -10.56 -3.68 16.03
C VAL A 182 -10.87 -3.10 14.65
N ILE A 183 -10.07 -3.39 13.62
CA ILE A 183 -10.33 -2.91 12.26
C ILE A 183 -11.66 -3.46 11.75
N GLU A 184 -11.92 -4.75 11.93
CA GLU A 184 -13.18 -5.38 11.53
C GLU A 184 -14.37 -4.75 12.27
N ALA A 185 -14.25 -4.50 13.58
CA ALA A 185 -15.27 -3.82 14.34
C ALA A 185 -15.51 -2.37 13.89
N VAL A 186 -14.45 -1.65 13.49
CA VAL A 186 -14.58 -0.31 12.89
C VAL A 186 -15.39 -0.39 11.61
N LEU A 187 -15.05 -1.31 10.70
CA LEU A 187 -15.75 -1.46 9.41
C LEU A 187 -17.25 -1.76 9.59
N GLU A 188 -17.60 -2.63 10.53
CA GLU A 188 -18.98 -3.07 10.74
C GLU A 188 -19.79 -2.08 11.56
N LYS A 189 -19.30 -1.71 12.76
CA LYS A 189 -20.08 -0.88 13.70
C LYS A 189 -20.24 0.56 13.26
N THR A 190 -19.30 1.08 12.46
CA THR A 190 -19.44 2.45 11.93
C THR A 190 -20.26 2.51 10.65
N GLY A 191 -20.46 1.38 9.94
CA GLY A 191 -21.08 1.34 8.63
C GLY A 191 -20.14 1.77 7.49
N TYR A 192 -18.81 1.72 7.71
CA TYR A 192 -17.84 2.14 6.71
C TYR A 192 -17.85 1.22 5.47
N ARG A 193 -18.06 -0.07 5.68
CA ARG A 193 -18.20 -1.05 4.59
C ARG A 193 -19.39 -0.75 3.69
N GLU A 194 -20.51 -0.33 4.27
CA GLU A 194 -21.73 0.05 3.56
C GLU A 194 -21.53 1.34 2.78
N GLU A 195 -20.88 2.36 3.37
CA GLU A 195 -20.56 3.61 2.68
C GLU A 195 -19.66 3.36 1.45
N LEU A 196 -18.67 2.47 1.55
CA LEU A 196 -17.85 2.12 0.39
C LEU A 196 -18.67 1.49 -0.73
N LYS A 197 -19.66 0.65 -0.41
CA LYS A 197 -20.54 0.04 -1.43
C LYS A 197 -21.44 1.04 -2.15
N GLU A 198 -21.76 2.16 -1.50
CA GLU A 198 -22.55 3.24 -2.14
C GLU A 198 -21.74 3.99 -3.21
N GLU A 199 -20.41 3.95 -3.19
CA GLU A 199 -19.55 4.62 -4.18
C GLU A 199 -19.47 3.87 -5.53
N GLY A 200 -19.95 2.62 -5.62
CA GLY A 200 -19.91 1.75 -6.80
C GLY A 200 -19.30 0.39 -6.49
N GLU A 201 -19.81 -0.67 -7.10
CA GLU A 201 -19.48 -2.05 -6.73
C GLU A 201 -17.99 -2.38 -6.99
N VAL A 202 -17.44 -1.98 -8.14
CA VAL A 202 -16.05 -2.24 -8.54
C VAL A 202 -15.05 -1.45 -7.69
N GLU A 203 -15.33 -0.15 -7.48
CA GLU A 203 -14.53 0.72 -6.62
C GLU A 203 -14.54 0.26 -5.17
N ALA A 204 -15.70 -0.17 -4.68
CA ALA A 204 -15.85 -0.72 -3.33
C ALA A 204 -15.02 -1.98 -3.12
N GLU A 205 -15.06 -2.91 -4.08
CA GLU A 205 -14.28 -4.15 -4.02
C GLU A 205 -12.78 -3.84 -3.94
N SER A 206 -12.28 -2.98 -4.83
CA SER A 206 -10.86 -2.59 -4.82
C SER A 206 -10.43 -1.93 -3.50
N ARG A 207 -11.29 -1.08 -2.90
CA ARG A 207 -10.98 -0.46 -1.59
C ARG A 207 -11.05 -1.43 -0.43
N LEU A 208 -11.98 -2.37 -0.48
CA LEU A 208 -12.07 -3.44 0.53
C LEU A 208 -10.85 -4.36 0.45
N GLU A 209 -10.37 -4.72 -0.75
CA GLU A 209 -9.11 -5.45 -0.91
C GLU A 209 -7.92 -4.70 -0.29
N ASN A 210 -7.86 -3.37 -0.45
CA ASN A 210 -6.82 -2.56 0.19
C ASN A 210 -6.91 -2.62 1.73
N ILE A 211 -8.12 -2.57 2.29
CA ILE A 211 -8.32 -2.70 3.74
C ILE A 211 -7.96 -4.12 4.22
N GLU A 212 -8.28 -5.15 3.44
CA GLU A 212 -7.86 -6.53 3.73
C GLU A 212 -6.33 -6.66 3.76
N GLU A 213 -5.60 -5.95 2.89
CA GLU A 213 -4.14 -5.90 2.95
C GLU A 213 -3.62 -5.15 4.20
N LEU A 214 -4.32 -4.13 4.69
CA LEU A 214 -3.98 -3.52 5.99
C LEU A 214 -4.23 -4.50 7.15
N ILE A 215 -5.30 -5.29 7.10
CA ILE A 215 -5.56 -6.36 8.06
C ILE A 215 -4.45 -7.41 8.02
N ASN A 216 -4.01 -7.83 6.81
CA ASN A 216 -2.90 -8.75 6.63
C ASN A 216 -1.61 -8.23 7.28
N LYS A 217 -1.33 -6.93 7.12
CA LYS A 217 -0.19 -6.26 7.79
C LYS A 217 -0.33 -6.27 9.31
N ALA A 218 -1.52 -5.98 9.82
CA ALA A 218 -1.80 -5.98 11.26
C ALA A 218 -1.63 -7.37 11.88
N VAL A 219 -2.08 -8.43 11.19
CA VAL A 219 -1.89 -9.82 11.64
C VAL A 219 -0.41 -10.21 11.61
N SER A 220 0.30 -9.91 10.52
CA SER A 220 1.74 -10.21 10.42
C SER A 220 2.54 -9.52 11.52
N TYR A 221 2.22 -8.25 11.84
CA TYR A 221 2.82 -7.54 12.97
C TYR A 221 2.51 -8.23 14.30
N TRP A 222 1.23 -8.56 14.54
CA TRP A 222 0.78 -9.19 15.79
C TRP A 222 1.44 -10.53 16.06
N GLU A 223 1.69 -11.32 15.00
CA GLU A 223 2.33 -12.64 15.10
C GLU A 223 3.86 -12.55 15.27
N SER A 224 4.49 -11.46 14.82
CA SER A 224 5.95 -11.29 14.83
C SER A 224 6.47 -10.49 16.03
N ALA A 225 5.64 -9.65 16.66
CA ALA A 225 6.03 -8.82 17.79
C ALA A 225 6.02 -9.62 19.11
N ASP A 226 7.03 -9.40 19.97
CA ASP A 226 7.10 -10.04 21.30
C ASP A 226 5.97 -9.55 22.23
N GLU A 227 5.68 -8.25 22.21
CA GLU A 227 4.61 -7.58 22.97
C GLU A 227 3.80 -6.68 22.01
N PRO A 228 2.88 -7.25 21.21
CA PRO A 228 2.18 -6.48 20.18
C PRO A 228 1.31 -5.38 20.80
N SER A 229 1.45 -4.16 20.28
CA SER A 229 0.65 -3.02 20.69
C SER A 229 0.16 -2.19 19.51
N LEU A 230 -1.00 -1.54 19.65
CA LEU A 230 -1.52 -0.66 18.61
C LEU A 230 -0.60 0.54 18.37
N SER A 231 0.05 1.06 19.41
CA SER A 231 0.94 2.22 19.29
C SER A 231 2.18 1.90 18.47
N GLU A 232 2.84 0.77 18.73
CA GLU A 232 4.01 0.34 17.95
C GLU A 232 3.66 0.00 16.51
N PHE A 233 2.51 -0.64 16.28
CA PHE A 233 2.00 -0.86 14.92
C PHE A 233 1.84 0.45 14.14
N LEU A 234 1.26 1.48 14.78
CA LEU A 234 1.08 2.79 14.15
C LEU A 234 2.41 3.51 13.90
N GLU A 235 3.41 3.34 14.76
CA GLU A 235 4.76 3.88 14.58
C GLU A 235 5.46 3.20 13.40
N GLU A 236 5.38 1.87 13.29
CA GLU A 236 5.93 1.12 12.15
C GLU A 236 5.31 1.57 10.82
N VAL A 237 3.97 1.69 10.78
CA VAL A 237 3.25 2.16 9.58
C VAL A 237 3.62 3.60 9.23
N ALA A 238 3.74 4.48 10.21
CA ALA A 238 4.11 5.88 9.98
C ALA A 238 5.52 6.01 9.39
N LEU A 239 6.48 5.24 9.91
CA LEU A 239 7.85 5.23 9.40
C LEU A 239 7.90 4.82 7.92
N VAL A 240 7.17 3.77 7.53
CA VAL A 240 7.09 3.31 6.13
C VAL A 240 6.48 4.39 5.25
N ALA A 241 5.38 5.03 5.70
CA ALA A 241 4.68 6.06 4.94
C ALA A 241 5.52 7.34 4.75
N ASP A 242 6.36 7.69 5.72
CA ASP A 242 7.23 8.87 5.67
C ASP A 242 8.40 8.65 4.70
N ILE A 243 9.06 7.49 4.75
CA ILE A 243 10.15 7.12 3.82
C ILE A 243 9.64 7.14 2.37
N ASP A 244 8.44 6.61 2.15
CA ASP A 244 7.79 6.54 0.84
C ASP A 244 7.56 7.93 0.20
N SER A 245 7.42 8.96 1.00
CA SER A 245 7.20 10.34 0.55
C SER A 245 8.48 11.10 0.16
N MET A 246 9.66 10.58 0.51
CA MET A 246 10.94 11.30 0.40
C MET A 246 11.71 11.06 -0.90
N ASP A 247 11.35 10.05 -1.70
CA ASP A 247 12.11 9.67 -2.89
C ASP A 247 11.73 10.51 -4.11
N GLU A 248 12.66 11.36 -4.58
CA GLU A 248 12.55 12.20 -5.78
C GLU A 248 13.39 11.69 -6.97
N SER A 249 13.97 10.49 -6.91
CA SER A 249 14.79 9.93 -7.99
C SER A 249 13.99 9.85 -9.31
N GLU A 250 14.61 10.21 -10.42
CA GLU A 250 14.04 10.03 -11.77
C GLU A 250 14.16 8.58 -12.26
N ASP A 251 15.19 7.85 -11.81
CA ASP A 251 15.42 6.44 -12.17
C ASP A 251 14.78 5.53 -11.13
N ARG A 252 13.60 4.99 -11.44
CA ARG A 252 12.74 4.20 -10.55
C ARG A 252 12.20 2.97 -11.23
N ILE A 253 12.07 1.86 -10.51
CA ILE A 253 11.28 0.73 -11.02
C ILE A 253 9.80 1.10 -11.08
N ILE A 254 9.10 0.48 -11.99
CA ILE A 254 7.67 0.74 -12.22
C ILE A 254 6.83 -0.36 -11.60
N LEU A 255 5.89 0.01 -10.74
CA LEU A 255 4.87 -0.86 -10.17
C LEU A 255 3.52 -0.46 -10.77
N MET A 256 2.78 -1.41 -11.37
CA MET A 256 1.47 -1.10 -11.94
C MET A 256 0.59 -2.35 -12.09
N THR A 257 -0.70 -2.09 -12.24
CA THR A 257 -1.63 -3.15 -12.62
C THR A 257 -1.45 -3.52 -14.09
N LEU A 258 -1.82 -4.75 -14.43
CA LEU A 258 -1.87 -5.22 -15.83
C LEU A 258 -2.72 -4.32 -16.74
N HIS A 259 -3.79 -3.75 -16.21
CA HIS A 259 -4.65 -2.82 -16.96
C HIS A 259 -3.90 -1.53 -17.33
N SER A 260 -3.11 -1.00 -16.39
CA SER A 260 -2.30 0.20 -16.61
C SER A 260 -1.12 -0.04 -17.54
N ALA A 261 -0.68 -1.29 -17.69
CA ALA A 261 0.46 -1.65 -18.53
C ALA A 261 0.15 -1.70 -20.05
N LYS A 262 -1.12 -1.54 -20.42
CA LYS A 262 -1.53 -1.59 -21.83
C LYS A 262 -0.89 -0.45 -22.63
N GLY A 263 -0.12 -0.80 -23.67
CA GLY A 263 0.56 0.16 -24.54
C GLY A 263 1.96 0.60 -24.06
N LEU A 264 2.41 0.12 -22.88
CA LEU A 264 3.76 0.33 -22.38
C LEU A 264 4.61 -0.92 -22.64
N GLU A 265 5.94 -0.79 -22.69
CA GLU A 265 6.88 -1.90 -22.83
C GLU A 265 8.11 -1.64 -21.96
N PHE A 266 8.72 -2.73 -21.42
CA PHE A 266 9.86 -2.64 -20.53
C PHE A 266 10.87 -3.74 -20.84
N PRO A 267 12.18 -3.47 -20.76
CA PRO A 267 13.21 -4.47 -20.93
C PRO A 267 13.03 -5.70 -20.01
N TYR A 268 12.68 -5.48 -18.74
CA TYR A 268 12.56 -6.52 -17.73
C TYR A 268 11.21 -6.44 -17.03
N VAL A 269 10.39 -7.49 -17.19
CA VAL A 269 9.05 -7.55 -16.60
C VAL A 269 8.97 -8.72 -15.61
N TYR A 270 8.47 -8.41 -14.41
CA TYR A 270 8.03 -9.38 -13.42
C TYR A 270 6.50 -9.36 -13.38
N LEU A 271 5.88 -10.46 -13.79
CA LEU A 271 4.44 -10.66 -13.70
C LEU A 271 4.16 -11.55 -12.51
N VAL A 272 3.66 -10.95 -11.43
CA VAL A 272 3.57 -11.57 -10.10
C VAL A 272 2.17 -12.02 -9.75
N GLY A 273 2.06 -12.95 -8.77
CA GLY A 273 0.77 -13.43 -8.30
C GLY A 273 0.03 -14.30 -9.33
N MET A 274 0.76 -15.13 -10.07
CA MET A 274 0.18 -16.03 -11.05
C MET A 274 -0.50 -17.24 -10.39
N GLU A 275 -1.67 -16.98 -9.78
CA GLU A 275 -2.40 -17.93 -8.92
C GLU A 275 -3.89 -17.95 -9.29
N ASP A 276 -4.51 -19.14 -9.39
CA ASP A 276 -5.96 -19.26 -9.56
C ASP A 276 -6.68 -18.70 -8.33
N GLY A 277 -7.63 -17.80 -8.56
CA GLY A 277 -8.33 -17.02 -7.54
C GLY A 277 -7.80 -15.60 -7.38
N LEU A 278 -6.55 -15.33 -7.80
CA LEU A 278 -5.94 -14.00 -7.87
C LEU A 278 -5.80 -13.55 -9.33
N PHE A 279 -5.15 -14.36 -10.16
CA PHE A 279 -5.01 -14.15 -11.59
C PHE A 279 -4.99 -15.48 -12.34
N PRO A 280 -6.13 -15.91 -12.91
CA PRO A 280 -7.43 -15.22 -13.00
C PRO A 280 -8.10 -15.02 -11.64
N SER A 281 -8.92 -13.96 -11.52
CA SER A 281 -9.65 -13.63 -10.28
C SER A 281 -10.68 -14.72 -9.94
N MET A 282 -11.01 -14.87 -8.66
CA MET A 282 -12.03 -15.84 -8.23
C MET A 282 -13.38 -15.53 -8.86
N MET A 283 -13.75 -14.25 -8.98
CA MET A 283 -14.99 -13.82 -9.61
C MET A 283 -15.04 -14.28 -11.08
N SER A 284 -14.01 -14.01 -11.87
CA SER A 284 -13.95 -14.43 -13.28
C SER A 284 -13.98 -15.94 -13.45
N LEU A 285 -13.48 -16.70 -12.45
CA LEU A 285 -13.58 -18.16 -12.46
C LEU A 285 -15.03 -18.66 -12.24
N MET A 286 -15.83 -17.90 -11.50
CA MET A 286 -17.24 -18.23 -11.20
C MET A 286 -18.21 -17.74 -12.28
N GLU A 287 -17.92 -16.60 -12.93
CA GLU A 287 -18.77 -15.99 -13.96
C GLU A 287 -18.78 -16.77 -15.27
N GLY A 288 -17.75 -17.58 -15.52
CA GLY A 288 -17.74 -18.51 -16.62
C GLY A 288 -16.70 -18.23 -17.73
N PRO A 289 -16.84 -18.88 -18.88
CA PRO A 289 -15.79 -18.89 -19.92
C PRO A 289 -15.46 -17.51 -20.50
N GLU A 290 -16.43 -16.62 -20.65
CA GLU A 290 -16.23 -15.30 -21.27
C GLU A 290 -15.36 -14.40 -20.36
N ALA A 291 -15.64 -14.40 -19.05
CA ALA A 291 -14.84 -13.66 -18.07
C ALA A 291 -13.42 -14.22 -17.99
N LEU A 292 -13.26 -15.54 -18.03
CA LEU A 292 -11.95 -16.18 -18.08
C LEU A 292 -11.17 -15.84 -19.35
N GLU A 293 -11.84 -15.70 -20.50
CA GLU A 293 -11.22 -15.27 -21.74
C GLU A 293 -10.68 -13.83 -21.65
N GLU A 294 -11.39 -12.95 -20.94
CA GLU A 294 -10.90 -11.58 -20.70
C GLU A 294 -9.67 -11.56 -19.81
N GLU A 295 -9.67 -12.31 -18.70
CA GLU A 295 -8.48 -12.50 -17.87
C GLU A 295 -7.30 -13.07 -18.68
N ARG A 296 -7.57 -13.98 -19.61
CA ARG A 296 -6.53 -14.52 -20.50
C ARG A 296 -6.00 -13.48 -21.49
N ARG A 297 -6.87 -12.57 -21.98
CA ARG A 297 -6.41 -11.41 -22.79
C ARG A 297 -5.51 -10.50 -21.99
N LEU A 298 -5.87 -10.25 -20.73
CA LEU A 298 -5.07 -9.44 -19.81
C LEU A 298 -3.72 -10.09 -19.51
N CYS A 299 -3.69 -11.42 -19.29
CA CYS A 299 -2.47 -12.19 -19.15
C CYS A 299 -1.56 -12.07 -20.38
N TYR A 300 -2.16 -12.21 -21.56
CA TYR A 300 -1.45 -12.03 -22.82
C TYR A 300 -0.87 -10.62 -22.97
N VAL A 301 -1.61 -9.58 -22.59
CA VAL A 301 -1.09 -8.21 -22.54
C VAL A 301 0.12 -8.13 -21.63
N GLY A 302 0.04 -8.65 -20.40
CA GLY A 302 1.16 -8.63 -19.44
C GLY A 302 2.42 -9.32 -19.98
N ILE A 303 2.27 -10.51 -20.54
CA ILE A 303 3.38 -11.27 -21.14
C ILE A 303 4.06 -10.46 -22.26
N THR A 304 3.27 -9.76 -23.09
CA THR A 304 3.80 -8.99 -24.22
C THR A 304 4.37 -7.63 -23.85
N ARG A 305 4.44 -7.30 -22.55
CA ARG A 305 5.10 -6.06 -22.10
C ARG A 305 6.61 -6.20 -21.97
N ALA A 306 7.13 -7.41 -21.96
CA ALA A 306 8.55 -7.68 -21.83
C ALA A 306 9.26 -7.60 -23.19
N GLU A 307 10.27 -6.75 -23.29
CA GLU A 307 11.13 -6.65 -24.48
C GLU A 307 12.27 -7.68 -24.46
N LYS A 308 12.92 -7.87 -23.31
CA LYS A 308 14.12 -8.73 -23.18
C LYS A 308 13.89 -9.94 -22.30
N ARG A 309 13.32 -9.75 -21.11
CA ARG A 309 13.14 -10.84 -20.15
C ARG A 309 11.79 -10.74 -19.43
N LEU A 310 11.11 -11.87 -19.36
CA LEU A 310 9.88 -12.05 -18.59
C LEU A 310 10.14 -13.04 -17.45
N THR A 311 9.79 -12.62 -16.24
CA THR A 311 9.76 -13.50 -15.05
C THR A 311 8.32 -13.58 -14.55
N LEU A 312 7.79 -14.78 -14.45
CA LEU A 312 6.46 -15.11 -13.95
C LEU A 312 6.62 -15.68 -12.55
N THR A 313 5.84 -15.20 -11.57
CA THR A 313 5.95 -15.70 -10.20
C THR A 313 4.60 -16.06 -9.61
N ALA A 314 4.59 -17.01 -8.66
CA ALA A 314 3.42 -17.43 -7.90
C ALA A 314 3.83 -17.82 -6.47
N ALA A 315 2.92 -17.71 -5.53
CA ALA A 315 3.07 -18.19 -4.17
C ALA A 315 2.16 -19.39 -3.89
N LYS A 316 2.65 -20.38 -3.12
CA LYS A 316 1.84 -21.52 -2.65
C LYS A 316 0.86 -21.16 -1.57
N SER A 317 1.16 -20.09 -0.83
CA SER A 317 0.29 -19.57 0.22
C SER A 317 0.31 -18.05 0.22
N ARG A 318 -0.84 -17.48 0.51
CA ARG A 318 -1.05 -16.04 0.59
C ARG A 318 -1.94 -15.71 1.78
N MET A 319 -1.64 -14.63 2.48
CA MET A 319 -2.52 -14.13 3.51
C MET A 319 -3.71 -13.42 2.86
N VAL A 320 -4.91 -13.84 3.22
CA VAL A 320 -6.18 -13.27 2.75
C VAL A 320 -7.07 -13.07 3.97
N LYS A 321 -7.50 -11.83 4.22
CA LYS A 321 -8.32 -11.47 5.39
C LYS A 321 -7.70 -11.87 6.74
N GLY A 322 -6.37 -11.82 6.81
CA GLY A 322 -5.62 -12.20 7.99
C GLY A 322 -5.54 -13.71 8.26
N GLU A 323 -5.76 -14.54 7.25
CA GLU A 323 -5.62 -15.99 7.31
C GLU A 323 -4.75 -16.49 6.17
N MET A 324 -3.86 -17.46 6.45
CA MET A 324 -3.04 -18.09 5.42
C MET A 324 -3.87 -19.05 4.59
N GLN A 325 -4.01 -18.78 3.31
CA GLN A 325 -4.71 -19.63 2.36
C GLN A 325 -3.74 -20.22 1.35
N TYR A 326 -3.97 -21.49 0.99
CA TYR A 326 -3.20 -22.15 -0.05
C TYR A 326 -3.72 -21.75 -1.43
N ALA A 327 -2.80 -21.28 -2.28
CA ALA A 327 -3.08 -20.91 -3.65
C ALA A 327 -2.61 -22.04 -4.60
N ARG A 328 -3.27 -22.12 -5.75
CA ARG A 328 -2.83 -22.98 -6.87
C ARG A 328 -2.20 -22.10 -7.93
N THR A 329 -1.10 -22.59 -8.51
CA THR A 329 -0.50 -21.93 -9.68
C THR A 329 -1.57 -21.66 -10.74
N SER A 330 -1.56 -20.47 -11.29
CA SER A 330 -2.49 -20.03 -12.33
C SER A 330 -2.53 -21.02 -13.50
N ARG A 331 -3.74 -21.33 -13.96
CA ARG A 331 -3.94 -22.13 -15.18
C ARG A 331 -3.27 -21.51 -16.40
N PHE A 332 -3.06 -20.20 -16.42
CA PHE A 332 -2.36 -19.53 -17.52
C PHE A 332 -0.89 -19.95 -17.65
N ILE A 333 -0.24 -20.32 -16.55
CA ILE A 333 1.11 -20.90 -16.57
C ILE A 333 1.12 -22.26 -17.27
N ASN A 334 0.08 -23.09 -17.03
CA ASN A 334 -0.04 -24.40 -17.64
C ASN A 334 -0.42 -24.32 -19.14
N GLU A 335 -0.89 -23.16 -19.59
CA GLU A 335 -1.18 -22.90 -21.01
C GLU A 335 0.08 -22.49 -21.82
N ILE A 336 1.20 -22.23 -21.13
CA ILE A 336 2.49 -21.94 -21.77
C ILE A 336 3.18 -23.28 -22.08
N PRO A 337 3.56 -23.55 -23.33
CA PRO A 337 4.30 -24.78 -23.66
C PRO A 337 5.61 -24.87 -22.87
N ASP A 338 5.93 -26.04 -22.32
CA ASP A 338 7.14 -26.25 -21.51
C ASP A 338 8.44 -25.90 -22.24
N VAL A 339 8.47 -26.08 -23.57
CA VAL A 339 9.61 -25.67 -24.39
C VAL A 339 9.86 -24.17 -24.41
N CYS A 340 8.85 -23.37 -24.05
CA CYS A 340 8.92 -21.90 -24.02
C CYS A 340 9.14 -21.36 -22.60
N LEU A 341 9.08 -22.21 -21.55
CA LEU A 341 9.12 -21.77 -20.17
C LEU A 341 10.29 -22.44 -19.43
N GLU A 342 11.16 -21.64 -18.86
CA GLU A 342 12.22 -22.12 -17.98
C GLU A 342 11.69 -22.24 -16.55
N ARG A 343 11.89 -23.40 -15.92
CA ARG A 343 11.54 -23.64 -14.52
C ARG A 343 12.85 -24.00 -13.78
N PRO A 344 13.59 -23.02 -13.24
CA PRO A 344 14.79 -23.29 -12.48
C PRO A 344 14.46 -24.19 -11.29
N ASP A 345 15.35 -25.14 -10.97
CA ASP A 345 15.15 -26.06 -9.86
C ASP A 345 14.85 -25.31 -8.57
N GLN A 346 13.79 -25.73 -7.87
CA GLN A 346 13.26 -25.08 -6.68
C GLN A 346 14.13 -25.28 -5.42
N ASP A 347 15.29 -25.90 -5.54
CA ASP A 347 16.15 -26.28 -4.40
C ASP A 347 16.83 -25.11 -3.67
N ASP A 348 16.76 -23.90 -4.22
CA ASP A 348 17.29 -22.70 -3.55
C ASP A 348 16.46 -22.24 -2.33
N SER A 349 15.25 -22.76 -2.13
CA SER A 349 14.37 -22.35 -1.03
C SER A 349 14.78 -22.89 0.35
N LYS A 350 15.54 -24.00 0.42
CA LYS A 350 15.99 -24.60 1.69
C LYS A 350 17.34 -24.06 2.19
N SER A 351 18.15 -23.46 1.32
CA SER A 351 19.43 -22.84 1.71
C SER A 351 19.32 -21.35 2.01
N GLY A 352 18.20 -20.72 1.67
CA GLY A 352 17.99 -19.26 1.71
C GLY A 352 18.02 -18.67 3.13
N TRP A 353 17.45 -19.33 4.12
CA TRP A 353 17.35 -18.78 5.48
C TRP A 353 18.68 -18.60 6.22
N ARG A 354 19.66 -19.49 6.01
CA ARG A 354 20.99 -19.33 6.63
C ARG A 354 21.91 -18.41 5.85
N LYS A 355 21.84 -18.43 4.50
CA LYS A 355 22.62 -17.51 3.66
C LYS A 355 22.07 -16.08 3.64
N THR A 356 20.77 -15.89 3.98
CA THR A 356 20.14 -14.57 4.02
C THR A 356 20.61 -13.73 5.20
N ALA A 357 20.80 -14.35 6.37
CA ALA A 357 21.32 -13.64 7.54
C ALA A 357 22.78 -13.18 7.30
N ASP A 358 23.58 -14.00 6.62
CA ASP A 358 24.97 -13.66 6.28
C ASP A 358 25.04 -12.61 5.17
N ALA A 359 24.20 -12.68 4.14
CA ALA A 359 24.12 -11.67 3.09
C ALA A 359 23.55 -10.32 3.59
N TYR A 360 22.64 -10.35 4.57
CA TYR A 360 22.17 -9.15 5.25
C TYR A 360 23.27 -8.48 6.07
N LYS A 361 24.12 -9.31 6.70
CA LYS A 361 25.27 -8.84 7.46
C LYS A 361 26.29 -8.19 6.53
N ASP A 362 26.58 -8.82 5.40
CA ASP A 362 27.54 -8.32 4.40
C ASP A 362 27.07 -7.00 3.76
N LEU A 363 25.78 -6.90 3.37
CA LEU A 363 25.20 -5.66 2.83
C LEU A 363 25.11 -4.55 3.87
N ALA A 364 24.82 -4.88 5.13
CA ALA A 364 24.76 -3.91 6.22
C ALA A 364 26.16 -3.43 6.64
N GLU A 365 27.20 -4.28 6.53
CA GLU A 365 28.60 -3.90 6.71
C GLU A 365 29.09 -3.00 5.56
N GLU A 366 28.74 -3.31 4.32
CA GLU A 366 29.05 -2.50 3.14
C GLU A 366 28.35 -1.14 3.15
N ALA A 367 27.10 -1.09 3.65
CA ALA A 367 26.33 0.15 3.84
C ALA A 367 26.75 0.93 5.10
N GLY A 368 27.69 0.43 5.90
CA GLY A 368 28.24 1.12 7.09
C GLY A 368 27.24 1.25 8.24
N LEU A 369 26.24 0.38 8.34
CA LEU A 369 25.20 0.45 9.38
C LEU A 369 25.76 0.04 10.75
N PRO A 370 25.54 0.84 11.81
CA PRO A 370 26.20 0.65 13.13
C PRO A 370 25.96 -0.70 13.80
N TRP A 371 24.82 -1.35 13.53
CA TRP A 371 24.43 -2.63 14.13
C TRP A 371 25.11 -3.85 13.50
N ALA A 372 25.62 -3.75 12.26
CA ALA A 372 26.30 -4.84 11.57
C ALA A 372 27.64 -5.23 12.26
N LYS A 373 28.26 -4.29 12.96
CA LYS A 373 29.56 -4.48 13.65
C LYS A 373 29.45 -5.09 15.04
N SER A 374 28.27 -5.23 15.63
CA SER A 374 28.11 -5.68 17.03
C SER A 374 27.91 -7.19 17.23
N ALA A 375 27.85 -8.00 16.17
CA ALA A 375 27.53 -9.42 16.26
C ALA A 375 28.73 -10.37 16.46
N ASP A 376 29.97 -9.87 16.47
CA ASP A 376 31.19 -10.71 16.55
C ASP A 376 31.81 -10.88 17.95
N ALA A 377 31.12 -10.50 19.02
CA ALA A 377 31.65 -10.57 20.39
C ALA A 377 31.03 -11.71 21.24
N SER A 378 30.88 -12.92 20.69
CA SER A 378 30.73 -14.11 21.57
C SER A 378 31.40 -15.33 20.93
N GLY A 379 32.64 -15.54 21.40
CA GLY A 379 33.47 -16.63 20.97
C GLY A 379 33.02 -17.98 21.49
N LYS A 380 33.40 -18.99 20.71
CA LYS A 380 33.61 -20.42 20.96
C LYS A 380 33.28 -20.96 22.35
N ALA A 381 32.36 -21.91 22.41
CA ALA A 381 32.44 -23.04 23.34
C ALA A 381 32.01 -24.32 22.65
N GLU A 382 32.89 -25.30 22.69
CA GLU A 382 32.71 -26.67 22.22
C GLU A 382 31.83 -27.49 23.17
N GLY A 383 31.11 -28.49 22.62
CA GLY A 383 30.82 -29.74 23.30
C GLY A 383 29.42 -30.05 23.75
N GLY A 384 28.75 -30.90 23.00
CA GLY A 384 28.09 -32.10 23.49
C GLY A 384 26.74 -32.05 24.19
N HIS A 385 25.85 -32.83 23.63
CA HIS A 385 24.75 -33.62 24.18
C HIS A 385 23.31 -33.15 24.05
N SER A 386 22.58 -34.04 23.44
CA SER A 386 21.13 -34.25 23.32
C SER A 386 20.24 -33.70 24.45
N GLY A 387 19.15 -33.09 24.10
CA GLY A 387 17.98 -33.08 24.97
C GLY A 387 17.05 -31.86 24.82
N ARG A 388 15.88 -32.16 24.31
CA ARG A 388 14.59 -31.46 24.55
C ARG A 388 14.40 -30.00 24.09
N PHE A 389 13.50 -29.90 23.17
CA PHE A 389 12.65 -28.72 22.87
C PHE A 389 12.49 -27.76 24.05
N LYS A 390 13.12 -26.61 23.93
CA LYS A 390 12.74 -25.30 24.41
C LYS A 390 13.91 -24.37 24.08
N ASP A 391 13.71 -23.55 23.07
CA ASP A 391 14.23 -22.20 22.91
C ASP A 391 14.22 -21.87 21.42
N ARG A 392 13.16 -21.15 21.02
CA ARG A 392 13.17 -20.38 19.79
C ARG A 392 14.07 -19.16 20.05
N PRO A 393 15.05 -18.86 19.21
CA PRO A 393 15.72 -17.57 19.32
C PRO A 393 14.72 -16.47 18.97
N SER A 394 14.57 -15.52 19.90
CA SER A 394 13.82 -14.28 19.75
C SER A 394 14.24 -13.57 18.46
N GLY A 395 13.25 -13.33 17.60
CA GLY A 395 13.44 -12.53 16.39
C GLY A 395 13.92 -11.13 16.76
N VAL A 396 15.01 -10.73 16.15
CA VAL A 396 15.51 -9.35 16.29
C VAL A 396 14.50 -8.44 15.60
N SER A 397 13.72 -7.68 16.39
CA SER A 397 12.94 -6.55 15.88
C SER A 397 13.90 -5.54 15.26
N LEU A 398 13.67 -5.17 14.01
CA LEU A 398 14.47 -4.18 13.29
C LEU A 398 14.44 -2.78 13.94
N PHE A 399 13.64 -2.56 14.98
CA PHE A 399 13.31 -1.25 15.54
C PHE A 399 13.42 -1.16 17.07
N GLY A 400 14.16 -2.06 17.70
CA GLY A 400 14.35 -2.05 19.16
C GLY A 400 15.60 -1.28 19.62
N GLN A 401 15.64 0.03 19.51
CA GLN A 401 16.53 0.85 20.34
C GLN A 401 15.75 1.98 20.98
N LYS A 402 15.86 2.04 22.33
CA LYS A 402 15.35 3.15 23.16
C LYS A 402 15.95 4.47 22.65
N SER A 403 15.08 5.39 22.26
CA SER A 403 15.45 6.73 21.87
C SER A 403 15.93 7.54 23.07
N ASP A 404 17.22 7.81 23.13
CA ASP A 404 17.71 9.00 23.83
C ASP A 404 17.35 10.24 22.99
N ALA A 405 16.81 11.24 23.63
CA ALA A 405 16.21 12.44 23.11
C ALA A 405 16.98 13.06 21.91
N TYR A 406 16.42 12.97 20.71
CA TYR A 406 16.90 13.71 19.55
C TYR A 406 16.50 15.18 19.66
N LYS A 407 17.46 16.05 19.95
CA LYS A 407 17.31 17.50 19.85
C LYS A 407 17.42 17.90 18.38
N SER A 408 16.34 18.39 17.82
CA SER A 408 16.27 18.98 16.48
C SER A 408 17.30 20.10 16.27
N PRO A 409 18.07 20.13 15.17
CA PRO A 409 19.04 21.19 14.87
C PRO A 409 18.44 22.48 14.29
N TYR A 410 17.12 22.60 14.14
CA TYR A 410 16.48 23.79 13.58
C TYR A 410 15.74 24.63 14.61
N ALA A 411 16.48 25.17 15.57
CA ALA A 411 16.02 26.30 16.35
C ALA A 411 16.93 27.50 16.05
N SER A 412 16.74 28.18 14.94
CA SER A 412 17.28 29.50 14.71
C SER A 412 16.21 30.56 14.93
N LYS A 413 16.49 31.43 15.87
CA LYS A 413 15.76 32.64 16.22
C LYS A 413 15.54 33.52 15.00
N THR A 414 14.32 33.90 14.69
CA THR A 414 14.02 35.18 14.06
C THR A 414 12.76 35.76 14.69
N SER A 415 12.97 36.88 15.39
CA SER A 415 11.95 37.83 15.78
C SER A 415 11.38 38.51 14.52
N GLY A 416 10.08 38.45 14.31
CA GLY A 416 9.42 39.19 13.24
C GLY A 416 7.91 39.05 13.38
N THR A 417 7.25 40.17 13.58
CA THR A 417 5.85 40.52 13.80
C THR A 417 4.83 39.77 12.92
N PRO A 418 3.57 39.61 13.38
CA PRO A 418 2.60 38.71 12.79
C PRO A 418 1.95 39.28 11.53
N SER A 419 1.99 38.54 10.44
CA SER A 419 1.18 38.76 9.25
C SER A 419 0.18 37.62 9.15
N SER A 420 -1.08 38.01 9.27
CA SER A 420 -2.36 37.39 8.86
C SER A 420 -2.32 35.93 8.40
N THR A 421 -2.85 35.04 9.22
CA THR A 421 -3.34 33.70 8.88
C THR A 421 -4.36 33.75 7.73
N PRO A 422 -4.20 32.92 6.68
CA PRO A 422 -5.30 32.70 5.74
C PRO A 422 -6.35 31.83 6.43
N ALA A 423 -7.56 32.32 6.51
CA ALA A 423 -8.72 31.60 7.00
C ALA A 423 -9.00 30.36 6.12
N PHE A 424 -8.82 29.19 6.67
CA PHE A 424 -9.34 27.93 6.13
C PHE A 424 -10.88 27.99 6.26
N GLY A 425 -11.58 27.94 5.11
CA GLY A 425 -13.04 27.83 5.15
C GLY A 425 -13.80 28.73 4.18
N LYS A 426 -13.22 29.19 3.08
CA LYS A 426 -14.02 29.67 1.95
C LYS A 426 -14.01 28.60 0.86
N ALA A 427 -15.19 28.10 0.54
CA ALA A 427 -15.42 27.40 -0.72
C ALA A 427 -14.80 28.28 -1.81
N PHE A 428 -13.88 27.72 -2.60
CA PHE A 428 -13.41 28.35 -3.82
C PHE A 428 -14.62 28.41 -4.77
N THR A 429 -15.33 29.51 -4.74
CA THR A 429 -16.09 29.93 -5.89
C THR A 429 -15.07 30.41 -6.89
N VAL A 430 -14.79 29.59 -7.89
CA VAL A 430 -14.05 30.02 -9.07
C VAL A 430 -14.92 31.08 -9.71
N GLU A 431 -14.62 32.36 -9.47
CA GLU A 431 -15.16 33.44 -10.31
C GLU A 431 -14.61 33.17 -11.72
N LYS A 432 -15.50 32.81 -12.63
CA LYS A 432 -15.16 32.70 -14.06
C LYS A 432 -14.55 34.02 -14.50
N PRO A 433 -13.34 34.04 -15.09
CA PRO A 433 -12.83 35.27 -15.67
C PRO A 433 -13.82 35.73 -16.74
N LYS A 434 -14.30 36.97 -16.64
CA LYS A 434 -15.30 37.58 -17.53
C LYS A 434 -14.78 37.79 -18.95
N ASN A 435 -13.48 37.66 -19.20
CA ASN A 435 -12.88 37.74 -20.52
C ASN A 435 -11.88 36.59 -20.64
N LEU A 436 -12.01 35.81 -21.68
CA LEU A 436 -10.98 34.85 -22.10
C LEU A 436 -9.93 35.61 -22.93
N ASP A 437 -8.65 35.47 -22.59
CA ASP A 437 -7.58 36.16 -23.30
C ASP A 437 -7.23 35.51 -24.66
N TYR A 438 -8.09 34.61 -25.18
CA TYR A 438 -7.93 33.92 -26.46
C TYR A 438 -9.24 33.76 -27.19
N SER A 439 -9.16 33.70 -28.54
CA SER A 439 -10.26 33.58 -29.48
C SER A 439 -10.20 32.29 -30.28
N GLU A 440 -11.28 31.93 -30.98
CA GLU A 440 -11.27 30.81 -31.92
C GLU A 440 -10.20 31.01 -33.00
N GLY A 441 -9.35 30.02 -33.19
CA GLY A 441 -8.20 30.09 -34.10
C GLY A 441 -6.86 30.39 -33.44
N ASP A 442 -6.84 30.79 -32.17
CA ASP A 442 -5.59 31.08 -31.48
C ASP A 442 -4.81 29.80 -31.14
N ARG A 443 -3.48 29.90 -31.23
CA ARG A 443 -2.57 28.85 -30.78
C ARG A 443 -2.39 28.95 -29.27
N VAL A 444 -2.66 27.86 -28.57
CA VAL A 444 -2.55 27.75 -27.11
C VAL A 444 -1.64 26.59 -26.75
N HIS A 445 -0.89 26.75 -25.68
CA HIS A 445 -0.09 25.67 -25.09
C HIS A 445 -0.76 25.16 -23.82
N HIS A 446 -1.13 23.90 -23.80
CA HIS A 446 -1.69 23.25 -22.60
C HIS A 446 -0.63 22.39 -21.94
N MET A 447 -0.37 22.61 -20.66
CA MET A 447 0.72 21.93 -19.90
C MET A 447 0.68 20.41 -19.97
N ARG A 448 -0.51 19.80 -20.19
CA ARG A 448 -0.68 18.34 -20.26
C ARG A 448 -0.81 17.79 -21.69
N PHE A 449 -1.31 18.59 -22.63
CA PHE A 449 -1.63 18.13 -24.00
C PHE A 449 -0.76 18.79 -25.09
N GLY A 450 0.16 19.68 -24.71
CA GLY A 450 1.03 20.38 -25.66
C GLY A 450 0.32 21.47 -26.45
N ASP A 451 0.88 21.79 -27.64
CA ASP A 451 0.39 22.86 -28.48
C ASP A 451 -0.89 22.46 -29.20
N GLY A 452 -1.87 23.33 -29.16
CA GLY A 452 -3.18 23.16 -29.80
C GLY A 452 -3.71 24.47 -30.39
N THR A 453 -4.80 24.35 -31.14
CA THR A 453 -5.54 25.52 -31.66
C THR A 453 -6.96 25.50 -31.11
N VAL A 454 -7.45 26.63 -30.61
CA VAL A 454 -8.81 26.78 -30.12
C VAL A 454 -9.78 26.61 -31.30
N LYS A 455 -10.61 25.55 -31.29
CA LYS A 455 -11.58 25.25 -32.37
C LYS A 455 -12.93 25.91 -32.15
N ALA A 456 -13.36 25.99 -30.90
CA ALA A 456 -14.63 26.59 -30.52
C ALA A 456 -14.60 27.01 -29.05
N ILE A 457 -15.29 28.06 -28.70
CA ILE A 457 -15.49 28.51 -27.33
C ILE A 457 -16.99 28.35 -27.03
N THR A 458 -17.35 27.45 -26.10
CA THR A 458 -18.72 27.19 -25.70
C THR A 458 -18.98 27.70 -24.28
N ASP A 459 -20.18 28.31 -24.05
CA ASP A 459 -20.61 28.76 -22.72
C ASP A 459 -20.86 27.57 -21.78
N GLY A 460 -19.81 26.93 -21.33
CA GLY A 460 -19.98 25.77 -20.46
C GLY A 460 -18.71 25.09 -20.03
N GLY A 461 -17.58 25.55 -20.51
CA GLY A 461 -16.23 25.18 -20.06
C GLY A 461 -15.81 23.76 -20.27
#